data_8e531181cd2402bb8d943131f7148324
#
_entry.id   8e531181cd2402bb8d943131f7148324
#
_cell.length_a   1.000
_cell.length_b   1.000
_cell.length_c   1.000
_cell.angle_alpha   90.00
_cell.angle_beta   90.00
_cell.angle_gamma   90.00
#
_symmetry.space_group_name_H-M   'P 1'
#
loop_
_entity.id
_entity.type
_entity.pdbx_description
1 polymer ?
#
loop_
_entity_poly.entity_id
_entity_poly.type
_entity_poly.pdbx_seq_one_letter_code
_entity_poly.pdbx_strand_id
1 'polypeptide(L)'
;MPPPEAVAAAVARNTRRLRAERGWSLDQLAQRSGVSKGMLVHLEGARTNPSLGTLCKVAETLGVSLAGLIEADDPPAVQVVAPGDVSRLWSGGEGSAGDLLVGYDEREHLELWHWSLAPGDSHGSEAHADGTREMLHVVAGTLTLVVDGEEHRVPAGGAALFHANRPHAYRNDGGRPVRWVMVVAQPDTDLDADLAQWRDALGSQA
;
A
#
# COMPACT_ATOMS: atom_id res chain seq x y z
N MET A 1 -13.43 -15.67 10.81
CA MET A 1 -12.55 -15.04 11.80
C MET A 1 -11.50 -16.07 12.18
N PRO A 2 -10.19 -15.80 12.04
CA PRO A 2 -9.15 -16.76 12.37
C PRO A 2 -9.24 -17.14 13.86
N PRO A 3 -8.88 -18.37 14.24
CA PRO A 3 -8.88 -18.80 15.64
C PRO A 3 -7.83 -18.00 16.44
N PRO A 4 -8.06 -17.77 17.76
CA PRO A 4 -7.17 -16.96 18.60
C PRO A 4 -5.69 -17.38 18.57
N GLU A 5 -5.44 -18.68 18.42
CA GLU A 5 -4.09 -19.24 18.35
C GLU A 5 -3.35 -18.83 17.05
N ALA A 6 -4.09 -18.72 15.94
CA ALA A 6 -3.53 -18.26 14.67
C ALA A 6 -3.14 -16.78 14.76
N VAL A 7 -3.96 -15.96 15.41
CA VAL A 7 -3.67 -14.54 15.67
C VAL A 7 -2.43 -14.41 16.57
N ALA A 8 -2.35 -15.16 17.66
CA ALA A 8 -1.19 -15.13 18.55
C ALA A 8 0.11 -15.56 17.86
N ALA A 9 0.03 -16.57 16.99
CA ALA A 9 1.17 -17.04 16.20
C ALA A 9 1.60 -15.97 15.17
N ALA A 10 0.67 -15.26 14.53
CA ALA A 10 0.94 -14.18 13.61
C ALA A 10 1.65 -13.02 14.32
N VAL A 11 1.09 -12.53 15.42
CA VAL A 11 1.71 -11.48 16.24
C VAL A 11 3.13 -11.85 16.65
N ALA A 12 3.35 -13.09 17.07
CA ALA A 12 4.68 -13.57 17.48
C ALA A 12 5.69 -13.54 16.32
N ARG A 13 5.29 -14.04 15.15
CA ARG A 13 6.14 -14.04 13.94
C ARG A 13 6.45 -12.62 13.49
N ASN A 14 5.43 -11.80 13.33
CA ASN A 14 5.57 -10.43 12.83
C ASN A 14 6.40 -9.57 13.78
N THR A 15 6.17 -9.63 15.08
CA THR A 15 7.00 -8.92 16.06
C THR A 15 8.45 -9.32 15.94
N ARG A 16 8.76 -10.62 15.86
CA ARG A 16 10.15 -11.11 15.74
C ARG A 16 10.78 -10.69 14.43
N ARG A 17 10.06 -10.82 13.29
CA ARG A 17 10.53 -10.43 11.97
C ARG A 17 10.85 -8.93 11.92
N LEU A 18 9.87 -8.09 12.25
CA LEU A 18 10.00 -6.63 12.22
C LEU A 18 11.09 -6.11 13.14
N ARG A 19 11.26 -6.71 14.33
CA ARG A 19 12.38 -6.40 15.24
C ARG A 19 13.71 -6.79 14.63
N ALA A 20 13.80 -7.97 14.03
CA ALA A 20 15.04 -8.48 13.43
C ALA A 20 15.46 -7.66 12.20
N GLU A 21 14.51 -7.25 11.36
CA GLU A 21 14.73 -6.37 10.20
C GLU A 21 15.35 -5.03 10.60
N ARG A 22 14.96 -4.50 11.76
CA ARG A 22 15.55 -3.28 12.36
C ARG A 22 16.88 -3.53 13.09
N GLY A 23 17.37 -4.76 13.14
CA GLY A 23 18.57 -5.15 13.88
C GLY A 23 18.45 -4.98 15.40
N TRP A 24 17.23 -4.91 15.94
CA TRP A 24 17.03 -4.64 17.37
C TRP A 24 17.08 -5.92 18.21
N SER A 25 17.72 -5.81 19.38
CA SER A 25 17.58 -6.80 20.44
C SER A 25 16.22 -6.67 21.15
N LEU A 26 15.82 -7.70 21.90
CA LEU A 26 14.63 -7.62 22.75
C LEU A 26 14.72 -6.50 23.81
N ASP A 27 15.94 -6.20 24.29
CA ASP A 27 16.16 -5.10 25.23
C ASP A 27 15.90 -3.75 24.56
N GLN A 28 16.33 -3.57 23.33
CA GLN A 28 16.10 -2.34 22.56
C GLN A 28 14.61 -2.16 22.23
N LEU A 29 13.90 -3.24 21.83
CA LEU A 29 12.47 -3.16 21.62
C LEU A 29 11.73 -2.85 22.93
N ALA A 30 12.13 -3.44 24.06
CA ALA A 30 11.54 -3.16 25.37
C ALA A 30 11.71 -1.68 25.78
N GLN A 31 12.93 -1.15 25.61
CA GLN A 31 13.22 0.23 25.92
C GLN A 31 12.39 1.22 25.08
N ARG A 32 12.24 0.95 23.78
CA ARG A 32 11.52 1.81 22.83
C ARG A 32 10.01 1.75 23.02
N SER A 33 9.46 0.54 23.23
CA SER A 33 8.01 0.31 23.32
C SER A 33 7.45 0.56 24.73
N GLY A 34 8.31 0.63 25.76
CA GLY A 34 7.89 0.64 27.15
C GLY A 34 7.20 -0.66 27.59
N VAL A 35 7.33 -1.75 26.82
CA VAL A 35 6.84 -3.09 27.15
C VAL A 35 8.00 -3.88 27.78
N SER A 36 7.73 -4.58 28.89
CA SER A 36 8.78 -5.33 29.59
C SER A 36 9.40 -6.41 28.68
N LYS A 37 10.72 -6.62 28.78
CA LYS A 37 11.42 -7.69 28.06
C LYS A 37 10.76 -9.06 28.24
N GLY A 38 10.32 -9.39 29.46
CA GLY A 38 9.65 -10.64 29.75
C GLY A 38 8.36 -10.80 28.94
N MET A 39 7.56 -9.73 28.83
CA MET A 39 6.35 -9.73 28.01
C MET A 39 6.71 -9.93 26.52
N LEU A 40 7.73 -9.27 26.01
CA LEU A 40 8.18 -9.42 24.61
C LEU A 40 8.70 -10.84 24.31
N VAL A 41 9.41 -11.47 25.25
CA VAL A 41 9.83 -12.88 25.14
C VAL A 41 8.61 -13.80 25.04
N HIS A 42 7.58 -13.58 25.87
CA HIS A 42 6.36 -14.36 25.81
C HIS A 42 5.56 -14.09 24.54
N LEU A 43 5.51 -12.83 24.11
CA LEU A 43 4.81 -12.40 22.89
C LEU A 43 5.45 -13.03 21.65
N GLU A 44 6.78 -12.91 21.45
CA GLU A 44 7.50 -13.54 20.35
C GLU A 44 7.50 -15.09 20.41
N GLY A 45 7.21 -15.64 21.56
CA GLY A 45 7.06 -17.10 21.77
C GLY A 45 5.62 -17.61 21.60
N ALA A 46 4.66 -16.75 21.23
CA ALA A 46 3.22 -17.06 21.20
C ALA A 46 2.71 -17.67 22.51
N ARG A 47 3.26 -17.27 23.66
CA ARG A 47 2.96 -17.84 24.97
C ARG A 47 2.09 -16.93 25.84
N THR A 48 1.55 -15.87 25.26
CA THR A 48 0.71 -14.90 25.98
C THR A 48 -0.38 -14.38 25.06
N ASN A 49 -1.45 -13.93 25.68
CA ASN A 49 -2.48 -13.13 25.00
C ASN A 49 -2.32 -11.69 25.52
N PRO A 50 -1.54 -10.83 24.82
CA PRO A 50 -1.26 -9.47 25.27
C PRO A 50 -2.53 -8.62 25.21
N SER A 51 -2.60 -7.61 26.06
CA SER A 51 -3.67 -6.61 25.98
C SER A 51 -3.58 -5.82 24.65
N LEU A 52 -4.71 -5.29 24.19
CA LEU A 52 -4.74 -4.41 23.01
C LEU A 52 -3.74 -3.25 23.15
N GLY A 53 -3.65 -2.63 24.32
CA GLY A 53 -2.71 -1.56 24.60
C GLY A 53 -1.23 -1.99 24.47
N THR A 54 -0.91 -3.24 24.81
CA THR A 54 0.43 -3.80 24.61
C THR A 54 0.72 -3.99 23.12
N LEU A 55 -0.25 -4.51 22.37
CA LEU A 55 -0.12 -4.68 20.92
C LEU A 55 0.03 -3.34 20.18
N CYS A 56 -0.75 -2.32 20.56
CA CYS A 56 -0.63 -0.98 19.99
C CYS A 56 0.77 -0.39 20.22
N LYS A 57 1.31 -0.47 21.45
CA LYS A 57 2.66 0.01 21.75
C LYS A 57 3.76 -0.69 20.93
N VAL A 58 3.61 -2.01 20.74
CA VAL A 58 4.57 -2.79 19.94
C VAL A 58 4.45 -2.43 18.46
N ALA A 59 3.23 -2.35 17.92
CA ALA A 59 2.97 -1.98 16.54
C ALA A 59 3.50 -0.57 16.23
N GLU A 60 3.15 0.43 17.05
CA GLU A 60 3.65 1.80 16.95
C GLU A 60 5.17 1.87 16.95
N THR A 61 5.82 1.17 17.90
CA THR A 61 7.28 1.13 17.98
C THR A 61 7.92 0.48 16.76
N LEU A 62 7.24 -0.52 16.19
CA LEU A 62 7.70 -1.20 14.99
C LEU A 62 7.25 -0.49 13.69
N GLY A 63 6.57 0.64 13.75
CA GLY A 63 6.15 1.42 12.59
C GLY A 63 5.16 0.68 11.68
N VAL A 64 4.28 -0.12 12.27
CA VAL A 64 3.24 -0.85 11.53
C VAL A 64 1.87 -0.63 12.17
N SER A 65 0.81 -0.82 11.36
CA SER A 65 -0.55 -0.83 11.91
C SER A 65 -0.77 -2.04 12.82
N LEU A 66 -1.76 -1.96 13.71
CA LEU A 66 -2.18 -3.11 14.49
C LEU A 66 -2.64 -4.26 13.59
N ALA A 67 -3.29 -3.95 12.46
CA ALA A 67 -3.69 -4.93 11.46
C ALA A 67 -2.45 -5.66 10.89
N GLY A 68 -1.42 -4.93 10.45
CA GLY A 68 -0.17 -5.50 9.95
C GLY A 68 0.60 -6.34 10.98
N LEU A 69 0.44 -6.03 12.29
CA LEU A 69 1.01 -6.87 13.35
C LEU A 69 0.21 -8.19 13.54
N ILE A 70 -1.09 -8.18 13.24
CA ILE A 70 -2.02 -9.29 13.46
C ILE A 70 -2.18 -10.19 12.22
N GLU A 71 -1.83 -9.71 11.04
CA GLU A 71 -1.96 -10.46 9.80
C GLU A 71 -1.25 -11.81 9.83
N ALA A 72 -1.99 -12.84 9.43
CA ALA A 72 -1.66 -14.22 9.79
C ALA A 72 -0.53 -14.84 8.99
N ASP A 73 -0.12 -14.26 7.85
CA ASP A 73 0.86 -14.88 6.95
C ASP A 73 1.89 -13.88 6.42
N ASP A 74 3.13 -14.34 6.21
CA ASP A 74 3.97 -13.77 5.18
C ASP A 74 3.14 -13.80 3.89
N PRO A 75 3.09 -12.71 3.11
CA PRO A 75 2.35 -12.74 1.87
C PRO A 75 2.82 -13.94 1.06
N PRO A 76 1.91 -14.72 0.48
CA PRO A 76 2.29 -15.90 -0.27
C PRO A 76 3.23 -15.48 -1.39
N ALA A 77 4.26 -16.28 -1.67
CA ALA A 77 5.20 -16.01 -2.76
C ALA A 77 4.49 -15.75 -4.11
N VAL A 78 3.25 -16.20 -4.23
CA VAL A 78 2.34 -15.93 -5.36
C VAL A 78 0.93 -15.70 -4.84
N GLN A 79 0.38 -14.53 -5.11
CA GLN A 79 -1.03 -14.22 -4.87
C GLN A 79 -1.79 -14.30 -6.19
N VAL A 80 -2.83 -15.13 -6.24
CA VAL A 80 -3.73 -15.23 -7.38
C VAL A 80 -5.11 -14.74 -6.95
N VAL A 81 -5.61 -13.70 -7.60
CA VAL A 81 -6.96 -13.18 -7.38
C VAL A 81 -7.86 -13.69 -8.51
N ALA A 82 -8.90 -14.43 -8.18
CA ALA A 82 -9.85 -14.93 -9.17
C ALA A 82 -10.78 -13.78 -9.66
N PRO A 83 -11.34 -13.87 -10.89
CA PRO A 83 -12.22 -12.80 -11.41
C PRO A 83 -13.41 -12.44 -10.50
N GLY A 84 -13.90 -13.39 -9.71
CA GLY A 84 -15.01 -13.17 -8.76
C GLY A 84 -14.59 -12.49 -7.44
N ASP A 85 -13.27 -12.41 -7.16
CA ASP A 85 -12.71 -11.83 -5.95
C ASP A 85 -12.13 -10.42 -6.17
N VAL A 86 -12.19 -9.93 -7.41
CA VAL A 86 -11.77 -8.56 -7.76
C VAL A 86 -12.68 -7.53 -7.09
N SER A 87 -12.09 -6.51 -6.49
CA SER A 87 -12.81 -5.49 -5.75
C SER A 87 -13.15 -4.29 -6.63
N ARG A 88 -14.45 -4.05 -6.89
CA ARG A 88 -14.91 -2.81 -7.52
C ARG A 88 -14.94 -1.69 -6.50
N LEU A 89 -14.07 -0.71 -6.65
CA LEU A 89 -13.95 0.42 -5.73
C LEU A 89 -14.55 1.72 -6.29
N TRP A 90 -14.75 1.79 -7.61
CA TRP A 90 -15.41 2.92 -8.23
C TRP A 90 -16.38 2.47 -9.34
N SER A 91 -17.50 3.19 -9.48
CA SER A 91 -18.46 3.05 -10.56
C SER A 91 -18.96 4.44 -10.98
N GLY A 92 -18.92 4.69 -12.28
CA GLY A 92 -19.49 5.90 -12.89
C GLY A 92 -20.80 5.59 -13.61
N GLY A 93 -21.00 6.18 -14.79
CA GLY A 93 -22.12 5.86 -15.67
C GLY A 93 -22.11 4.38 -16.10
N GLU A 94 -23.15 3.97 -16.85
CA GLU A 94 -23.28 2.57 -17.32
C GLU A 94 -22.04 2.14 -18.13
N GLY A 95 -21.31 1.13 -17.63
CA GLY A 95 -20.08 0.62 -18.25
C GLY A 95 -18.79 1.27 -17.75
N SER A 96 -18.87 2.22 -16.82
CA SER A 96 -17.70 2.83 -16.18
C SER A 96 -17.39 2.20 -14.82
N ALA A 97 -16.16 1.78 -14.63
CA ALA A 97 -15.72 1.11 -13.41
C ALA A 97 -14.21 1.25 -13.18
N GLY A 98 -13.81 1.25 -11.90
CA GLY A 98 -12.46 1.08 -11.41
C GLY A 98 -12.39 -0.14 -10.51
N ASP A 99 -11.71 -1.16 -10.97
CA ASP A 99 -11.58 -2.44 -10.30
C ASP A 99 -10.13 -2.61 -9.80
N LEU A 100 -9.94 -2.74 -8.48
CA LEU A 100 -8.66 -3.12 -7.89
C LEU A 100 -8.48 -4.63 -8.08
N LEU A 101 -7.50 -5.00 -8.87
CA LEU A 101 -7.21 -6.40 -9.21
C LEU A 101 -6.41 -7.08 -8.11
N VAL A 102 -5.33 -6.44 -7.68
CA VAL A 102 -4.44 -6.92 -6.62
C VAL A 102 -3.66 -5.74 -6.06
N GLY A 103 -3.39 -5.76 -4.76
CA GLY A 103 -2.54 -4.81 -4.07
C GLY A 103 -1.43 -5.52 -3.30
N TYR A 104 -0.34 -4.81 -3.09
CA TYR A 104 0.81 -5.23 -2.29
C TYR A 104 1.19 -4.08 -1.35
N ASP A 105 1.35 -4.40 -0.06
CA ASP A 105 1.50 -3.40 0.99
C ASP A 105 2.56 -3.86 2.01
N GLU A 106 3.84 -3.78 1.67
CA GLU A 106 4.94 -4.05 2.59
C GLU A 106 5.86 -2.85 2.79
N ARG A 107 6.64 -2.51 1.75
CA ARG A 107 7.60 -1.39 1.76
C ARG A 107 7.23 -0.31 0.76
N GLU A 108 6.43 -0.68 -0.19
CA GLU A 108 5.84 0.17 -1.19
C GLU A 108 4.39 -0.28 -1.34
N HIS A 109 3.47 0.66 -1.40
CA HIS A 109 2.10 0.33 -1.78
C HIS A 109 2.06 0.21 -3.29
N LEU A 110 1.86 -0.99 -3.78
CA LEU A 110 1.67 -1.27 -5.20
C LEU A 110 0.24 -1.76 -5.43
N GLU A 111 -0.45 -1.15 -6.34
CA GLU A 111 -1.81 -1.52 -6.71
C GLU A 111 -1.90 -1.73 -8.22
N LEU A 112 -2.51 -2.83 -8.64
CA LEU A 112 -2.85 -3.09 -10.02
C LEU A 112 -4.35 -2.90 -10.21
N TRP A 113 -4.71 -2.03 -11.14
CA TRP A 113 -6.08 -1.65 -11.43
C TRP A 113 -6.48 -1.98 -12.87
N HIS A 114 -7.73 -2.30 -13.07
CA HIS A 114 -8.40 -2.28 -14.37
C HIS A 114 -9.48 -1.19 -14.37
N TRP A 115 -9.43 -0.34 -15.37
CA TRP A 115 -10.36 0.77 -15.53
C TRP A 115 -11.11 0.69 -16.83
N SER A 116 -12.37 1.10 -16.80
CA SER A 116 -13.20 1.35 -17.97
C SER A 116 -13.98 2.65 -17.82
N LEU A 117 -14.08 3.45 -18.89
CA LEU A 117 -14.96 4.60 -18.96
C LEU A 117 -15.84 4.51 -20.19
N ALA A 118 -17.15 4.67 -20.02
CA ALA A 118 -18.10 4.86 -21.09
C ALA A 118 -17.83 6.18 -21.84
N PRO A 119 -18.33 6.34 -23.08
CA PRO A 119 -18.26 7.60 -23.81
C PRO A 119 -18.79 8.79 -22.99
N GLY A 120 -18.02 9.87 -22.93
CA GLY A 120 -18.36 11.09 -22.19
C GLY A 120 -18.17 11.02 -20.67
N ASP A 121 -17.76 9.89 -20.13
CA ASP A 121 -17.54 9.73 -18.69
C ASP A 121 -16.11 10.10 -18.28
N SER A 122 -15.93 10.38 -16.97
CA SER A 122 -14.66 10.79 -16.42
C SER A 122 -14.50 10.37 -14.96
N HIS A 123 -13.26 10.21 -14.52
CA HIS A 123 -12.89 10.04 -13.13
C HIS A 123 -11.79 11.04 -12.75
N GLY A 124 -12.01 11.84 -11.73
CA GLY A 124 -11.03 12.78 -11.18
C GLY A 124 -10.44 12.24 -9.88
N SER A 125 -9.17 12.48 -9.68
CA SER A 125 -8.43 12.17 -8.46
C SER A 125 -7.75 13.40 -7.90
N GLU A 126 -7.84 13.57 -6.58
CA GLU A 126 -7.02 14.54 -5.87
C GLU A 126 -5.54 14.10 -5.91
N ALA A 127 -4.64 15.01 -5.54
CA ALA A 127 -3.23 14.69 -5.42
C ALA A 127 -3.01 13.59 -4.38
N HIS A 128 -2.27 12.55 -4.77
CA HIS A 128 -1.81 11.52 -3.86
C HIS A 128 -0.61 12.00 -3.02
N ALA A 129 -0.11 11.16 -2.12
CA ALA A 129 1.08 11.45 -1.33
C ALA A 129 2.31 11.70 -2.22
N ASP A 130 3.26 12.48 -1.70
CA ASP A 130 4.51 12.76 -2.40
C ASP A 130 5.24 11.47 -2.78
N GLY A 131 5.83 11.47 -3.98
CA GLY A 131 6.52 10.31 -4.53
C GLY A 131 5.62 9.30 -5.24
N THR A 132 4.29 9.39 -5.11
CA THR A 132 3.35 8.50 -5.82
C THR A 132 3.48 8.67 -7.33
N ARG A 133 3.54 7.54 -8.03
CA ARG A 133 3.57 7.47 -9.49
C ARG A 133 2.49 6.53 -9.99
N GLU A 134 1.95 6.89 -11.13
CA GLU A 134 1.04 6.02 -11.85
C GLU A 134 1.59 5.69 -13.23
N MET A 135 1.49 4.41 -13.59
CA MET A 135 1.78 3.90 -14.93
C MET A 135 0.53 3.26 -15.50
N LEU A 136 0.17 3.66 -16.71
CA LEU A 136 -1.00 3.09 -17.37
C LEU A 136 -0.69 2.61 -18.78
N HIS A 137 -1.43 1.59 -19.21
CA HIS A 137 -1.41 1.08 -20.57
C HIS A 137 -2.84 0.99 -21.10
N VAL A 138 -3.13 1.71 -22.17
CA VAL A 138 -4.46 1.73 -22.78
C VAL A 138 -4.66 0.49 -23.66
N VAL A 139 -5.63 -0.34 -23.28
CA VAL A 139 -5.96 -1.59 -24.00
C VAL A 139 -6.94 -1.35 -25.13
N ALA A 140 -7.90 -0.43 -24.96
CA ALA A 140 -8.92 -0.12 -25.96
C ALA A 140 -9.35 1.34 -25.88
N GLY A 141 -9.72 1.93 -27.02
CA GLY A 141 -10.15 3.32 -27.12
C GLY A 141 -9.00 4.32 -27.11
N THR A 142 -9.30 5.56 -26.73
CA THR A 142 -8.30 6.62 -26.51
C THR A 142 -8.62 7.33 -25.22
N LEU A 143 -7.71 7.27 -24.28
CA LEU A 143 -7.79 7.95 -22.99
C LEU A 143 -7.32 9.40 -23.13
N THR A 144 -8.05 10.35 -22.57
CA THR A 144 -7.56 11.69 -22.27
C THR A 144 -7.15 11.72 -20.81
N LEU A 145 -5.84 11.70 -20.56
CA LEU A 145 -5.23 11.89 -19.25
C LEU A 145 -5.03 13.38 -19.02
N VAL A 146 -5.52 13.92 -17.93
CA VAL A 146 -5.34 15.31 -17.52
C VAL A 146 -4.45 15.33 -16.28
N VAL A 147 -3.34 16.04 -16.31
CA VAL A 147 -2.44 16.18 -15.16
C VAL A 147 -2.12 17.68 -14.99
N ASP A 148 -2.40 18.23 -13.82
CA ASP A 148 -2.20 19.67 -13.54
C ASP A 148 -2.91 20.59 -14.57
N GLY A 149 -4.05 20.12 -15.12
CA GLY A 149 -4.80 20.83 -16.16
C GLY A 149 -4.30 20.64 -17.60
N GLU A 150 -3.17 19.98 -17.80
CA GLU A 150 -2.66 19.64 -19.14
C GLU A 150 -3.23 18.32 -19.65
N GLU A 151 -3.70 18.31 -20.90
CA GLU A 151 -4.33 17.16 -21.54
C GLU A 151 -3.34 16.34 -22.36
N HIS A 152 -3.31 15.04 -22.14
CA HIS A 152 -2.49 14.08 -22.84
C HIS A 152 -3.36 12.97 -23.43
N ARG A 153 -3.34 12.80 -24.75
CA ARG A 153 -4.10 11.74 -25.43
C ARG A 153 -3.26 10.48 -25.53
N VAL A 154 -3.76 9.39 -24.95
CA VAL A 154 -3.11 8.08 -24.97
C VAL A 154 -4.02 7.10 -25.76
N PRO A 155 -3.66 6.75 -27.02
CA PRO A 155 -4.43 5.81 -27.82
C PRO A 155 -4.23 4.36 -27.35
N ALA A 156 -5.08 3.46 -27.81
CA ALA A 156 -4.89 2.01 -27.59
C ALA A 156 -3.49 1.56 -28.02
N GLY A 157 -2.85 0.74 -27.20
CA GLY A 157 -1.44 0.33 -27.34
C GLY A 157 -0.44 1.33 -26.78
N GLY A 158 -0.86 2.55 -26.44
CA GLY A 158 -0.04 3.57 -25.80
C GLY A 158 0.05 3.38 -24.28
N ALA A 159 1.04 4.04 -23.68
CA ALA A 159 1.26 4.05 -22.23
C ALA A 159 1.61 5.45 -21.76
N ALA A 160 1.38 5.72 -20.48
CA ALA A 160 1.81 6.94 -19.80
C ALA A 160 2.38 6.61 -18.43
N LEU A 161 3.32 7.43 -17.98
CA LEU A 161 3.86 7.47 -16.62
C LEU A 161 3.81 8.93 -16.16
N PHE A 162 3.27 9.17 -14.97
CA PHE A 162 3.24 10.52 -14.42
C PHE A 162 3.38 10.50 -12.89
N HIS A 163 3.71 11.67 -12.34
CA HIS A 163 3.72 11.89 -10.90
C HIS A 163 2.30 12.21 -10.44
N ALA A 164 1.73 11.33 -9.63
CA ALA A 164 0.35 11.43 -9.18
C ALA A 164 0.16 12.27 -7.90
N ASN A 165 1.23 12.87 -7.38
CA ASN A 165 1.18 13.85 -6.28
C ASN A 165 0.66 15.24 -6.72
N ARG A 166 -0.18 15.29 -7.75
CA ARG A 166 -0.86 16.47 -8.29
C ARG A 166 -2.26 16.09 -8.77
N PRO A 167 -3.20 17.04 -8.84
CA PRO A 167 -4.55 16.78 -9.32
C PRO A 167 -4.51 16.20 -10.73
N HIS A 168 -5.26 15.13 -10.94
CA HIS A 168 -5.32 14.48 -12.25
C HIS A 168 -6.70 13.89 -12.53
N ALA A 169 -6.99 13.62 -13.80
CA ALA A 169 -8.24 13.05 -14.22
C ALA A 169 -8.08 12.17 -15.47
N TYR A 170 -8.98 11.22 -15.59
CA TYR A 170 -9.12 10.33 -16.73
C TYR A 170 -10.45 10.63 -17.41
N ARG A 171 -10.44 10.88 -18.72
CA ARG A 171 -11.65 11.19 -19.47
C ARG A 171 -11.74 10.34 -20.73
N ASN A 172 -12.96 10.02 -21.08
CA ASN A 172 -13.27 9.42 -22.37
C ASN A 172 -14.03 10.44 -23.23
N ASP A 173 -13.31 11.22 -24.02
CA ASP A 173 -13.87 12.19 -24.95
C ASP A 173 -14.26 11.55 -26.31
N GLY A 174 -14.13 10.23 -26.44
CA GLY A 174 -14.44 9.45 -27.64
C GLY A 174 -15.84 8.89 -27.65
N GLY A 175 -16.22 8.29 -28.80
CA GLY A 175 -17.53 7.65 -29.00
C GLY A 175 -17.57 6.15 -28.68
N ARG A 176 -16.49 5.57 -28.13
CA ARG A 176 -16.38 4.15 -27.74
C ARG A 176 -15.80 4.04 -26.35
N PRO A 177 -16.11 2.97 -25.61
CA PRO A 177 -15.51 2.76 -24.31
C PRO A 177 -13.98 2.75 -24.36
N VAL A 178 -13.33 3.37 -23.38
CA VAL A 178 -11.90 3.26 -23.15
C VAL A 178 -11.62 2.30 -22.01
N ARG A 179 -10.57 1.48 -22.15
CA ARG A 179 -10.11 0.55 -21.10
C ARG A 179 -8.60 0.61 -20.98
N TRP A 180 -8.14 0.60 -19.75
CA TRP A 180 -6.71 0.57 -19.45
C TRP A 180 -6.40 -0.23 -18.19
N VAL A 181 -5.16 -0.67 -18.08
CA VAL A 181 -4.59 -1.24 -16.87
C VAL A 181 -3.66 -0.20 -16.28
N MET A 182 -3.64 -0.06 -14.96
CA MET A 182 -2.86 0.95 -14.26
C MET A 182 -2.17 0.35 -13.04
N VAL A 183 -0.92 0.73 -12.83
CA VAL A 183 -0.19 0.50 -11.59
C VAL A 183 -0.09 1.82 -10.85
N VAL A 184 -0.50 1.83 -9.59
CA VAL A 184 -0.22 2.90 -8.63
C VAL A 184 0.93 2.42 -7.75
N ALA A 185 2.00 3.19 -7.70
CA ALA A 185 3.17 2.95 -6.85
C ALA A 185 3.33 4.11 -5.88
N GLN A 186 3.10 3.85 -4.61
CA GLN A 186 3.25 4.83 -3.55
C GLN A 186 4.40 4.40 -2.64
N PRO A 187 5.45 5.25 -2.49
CA PRO A 187 6.56 4.93 -1.60
C PRO A 187 6.09 4.94 -0.15
N ASP A 188 6.72 4.12 0.67
CA ASP A 188 6.56 4.18 2.12
C ASP A 188 7.21 5.48 2.64
N THR A 189 6.38 6.45 3.01
CA THR A 189 6.82 7.77 3.47
C THR A 189 7.55 7.72 4.81
N ASP A 190 7.36 6.66 5.61
CA ASP A 190 8.05 6.52 6.89
C ASP A 190 9.52 6.12 6.71
N LEU A 191 9.83 5.34 5.67
CA LEU A 191 11.22 4.94 5.39
C LEU A 191 12.09 6.13 4.93
N ASP A 192 11.52 7.04 4.15
CA ASP A 192 12.24 8.23 3.66
C ASP A 192 12.47 9.26 4.79
N ALA A 193 11.55 9.38 5.73
CA ALA A 193 11.72 10.23 6.90
C ALA A 193 12.82 9.69 7.85
N ASP A 194 12.85 8.39 8.07
CA ASP A 194 13.88 7.72 8.87
C ASP A 194 15.26 7.82 8.21
N LEU A 195 15.36 7.66 6.89
CA LEU A 195 16.61 7.81 6.15
C LEU A 195 17.10 9.26 6.11
N ALA A 196 16.21 10.25 6.07
CA ALA A 196 16.56 11.67 6.15
C ALA A 196 17.12 12.01 7.53
N GLN A 197 16.49 11.56 8.62
CA GLN A 197 17.01 11.72 9.99
C GLN A 197 18.37 11.05 10.18
N TRP A 198 18.58 9.91 9.57
CA TRP A 198 19.87 9.19 9.61
C TRP A 198 20.98 9.95 8.87
N ARG A 199 20.67 10.54 7.72
CA ARG A 199 21.62 11.38 6.96
C ARG A 199 22.01 12.63 7.74
N ASP A 200 21.05 13.28 8.37
CA ASP A 200 21.30 14.47 9.19
C ASP A 200 22.10 14.14 10.46
N ALA A 201 21.84 12.99 11.08
CA ALA A 201 22.61 12.52 12.24
C ALA A 201 24.06 12.16 11.90
N LEU A 202 24.32 11.65 10.71
CA LEU A 202 25.68 11.33 10.24
C LEU A 202 26.43 12.58 9.73
N GLY A 203 25.71 13.56 9.18
CA GLY A 203 26.28 14.81 8.68
C GLY A 203 26.69 15.80 9.78
N SER A 204 26.16 15.62 11.00
CA SER A 204 26.48 16.51 12.14
C SER A 204 27.72 16.07 12.96
N GLN A 205 28.42 15.00 12.54
CA GLN A 205 29.64 14.48 13.20
C GLN A 205 30.92 14.65 12.35
N ALA A 206 30.88 15.47 11.29
CA ALA A 206 32.05 15.77 10.45
C ALA A 206 32.61 17.17 10.70
#